data_d79f278534438b2511407367567570a7
#
_entry.id   d79f278534438b2511407367567570a7
#
_cell.length_a   1.000
_cell.length_b   1.000
_cell.length_c   1.000
_cell.angle_alpha   90.00
_cell.angle_beta   90.00
_cell.angle_gamma   90.00
#
_symmetry.space_group_name_H-M   'P 1'
#
loop_
_entity.id
_entity.type
_entity.pdbx_description
1 polymer ?
#
loop_
_entity_poly.entity_id
_entity_poly.type
_entity_poly.pdbx_seq_one_letter_code
_entity_poly.pdbx_strand_id
1 'polypeptide(L)'
;MRRRPGAAAFYDGRMLPRLVPALALLTAGLTGALSLVEAQAPVGIRVVPVSAPEARRPAEASVAINPTNPDHVISTFIQTSEPGKQPRSSNWGYVSTDGGLTWAGTPAANPEGRVQGDDVVVFDRTGTAFHTYIAFDGIRVERPERAFSGIHVRRTQDGVTWQPAVPVVDHVNTAIPMEDKPWMAADRAVNSPHRGNLYVAWTRFDVYGSADPLHRSHIWFARSKDGGRSFQSPTRISDGSGGAKDDDDTVEGAVPAVGPGGEVYVAWSGPQGLVFDASTDGGWTFGHDRVLTPLTGGWNIPVPGVERHNGMPVTATDLSTGPNKGSVYVNFIDERNGDTDVFLLASRDGGKTWAAPVRVNDDPKGAAQMFTWLAVDQTDGSLNVVFHDRRGLSGTMTGVTLARSIDGGRTFVNHKVPIEPFDCCARSSFLGDYNGVDAVNGRVVAVFPVLTAAGQQRIMAATMRFQSGTQTLQ
;
A
#
# COMPACT_ATOMS: atom_id res chain seq x y z
N MET A 1 16.62 40.88 -70.48
CA MET A 1 17.83 40.64 -71.36
C MET A 1 18.35 39.25 -70.90
N ARG A 2 18.13 38.17 -71.67
CA ARG A 2 19.11 37.51 -72.58
C ARG A 2 20.30 37.03 -71.72
N ARG A 3 20.74 35.77 -71.60
CA ARG A 3 20.72 34.60 -72.52
C ARG A 3 21.08 33.30 -71.71
N ARG A 4 20.58 32.16 -72.17
CA ARG A 4 21.10 30.77 -72.02
C ARG A 4 22.39 30.60 -72.88
N PRO A 5 23.00 29.39 -73.05
CA PRO A 5 23.03 28.07 -72.36
C PRO A 5 24.41 27.42 -72.30
N GLY A 6 24.46 26.12 -71.88
CA GLY A 6 25.57 25.18 -72.11
C GLY A 6 25.46 23.96 -71.20
N ALA A 7 25.28 22.94 -71.65
CA ALA A 7 25.28 21.63 -72.27
C ALA A 7 26.13 20.60 -71.47
N ALA A 8 25.49 19.54 -71.09
CA ALA A 8 25.75 18.10 -71.07
C ALA A 8 27.17 17.52 -70.78
N ALA A 9 27.21 16.55 -69.86
CA ALA A 9 27.93 15.29 -70.08
C ALA A 9 27.33 14.18 -69.19
N PHE A 10 27.01 13.06 -69.82
CA PHE A 10 26.62 11.76 -69.26
C PHE A 10 27.78 11.10 -68.54
N TYR A 11 27.52 10.44 -67.38
CA TYR A 11 28.23 9.23 -67.04
C TYR A 11 27.29 8.26 -66.28
N ASP A 12 27.14 7.07 -66.88
CA ASP A 12 26.43 5.90 -66.41
C ASP A 12 27.26 5.22 -65.30
N GLY A 13 26.64 4.90 -64.21
CA GLY A 13 27.32 4.20 -63.08
C GLY A 13 26.30 3.48 -62.24
N ARG A 14 25.86 2.31 -62.69
CA ARG A 14 25.02 1.39 -61.92
C ARG A 14 25.68 1.06 -60.60
N MET A 15 25.05 1.43 -59.48
CA MET A 15 25.29 0.81 -58.16
C MET A 15 24.04 0.08 -57.72
N LEU A 16 24.18 -1.19 -57.50
CA LEU A 16 23.24 -2.14 -56.88
C LEU A 16 22.92 -1.69 -55.44
N PRO A 17 21.65 -1.74 -55.01
CA PRO A 17 21.34 -1.50 -53.63
C PRO A 17 21.81 -2.66 -52.73
N ARG A 18 22.68 -2.37 -51.77
CA ARG A 18 22.98 -3.28 -50.66
C ARG A 18 21.73 -3.44 -49.79
N LEU A 19 21.09 -4.57 -49.88
CA LEU A 19 20.14 -5.05 -48.88
C LEU A 19 20.87 -5.25 -47.55
N VAL A 20 20.66 -4.33 -46.59
CA VAL A 20 21.02 -4.52 -45.21
C VAL A 20 19.87 -5.26 -44.53
N PRO A 21 20.13 -6.30 -43.75
CA PRO A 21 19.07 -7.18 -43.27
C PRO A 21 18.27 -6.48 -42.15
N ALA A 22 17.05 -6.04 -42.47
CA ALA A 22 16.04 -5.58 -41.49
C ALA A 22 15.47 -6.72 -40.61
N LEU A 23 15.99 -7.93 -40.73
CA LEU A 23 15.47 -9.11 -40.04
C LEU A 23 16.04 -9.32 -38.61
N ALA A 24 17.21 -8.72 -38.29
CA ALA A 24 17.84 -8.93 -36.98
C ALA A 24 17.23 -8.05 -35.85
N LEU A 25 16.57 -6.95 -36.18
CA LEU A 25 15.96 -6.07 -35.17
C LEU A 25 14.56 -6.53 -34.72
N LEU A 26 13.81 -7.25 -35.57
CA LEU A 26 12.49 -7.79 -35.18
C LEU A 26 12.61 -9.05 -34.28
N THR A 27 13.63 -9.86 -34.45
CA THR A 27 13.82 -11.06 -33.62
C THR A 27 14.36 -10.73 -32.23
N ALA A 28 15.23 -9.74 -32.09
CA ALA A 28 15.71 -9.28 -30.78
C ALA A 28 14.60 -8.57 -29.96
N GLY A 29 13.69 -7.89 -30.59
CA GLY A 29 12.53 -7.28 -29.94
C GLY A 29 11.49 -8.29 -29.45
N LEU A 30 11.22 -9.36 -30.22
CA LEU A 30 10.29 -10.41 -29.82
C LEU A 30 10.85 -11.33 -28.73
N THR A 31 12.12 -11.69 -28.78
CA THR A 31 12.77 -12.51 -27.74
C THR A 31 12.92 -11.73 -26.43
N GLY A 32 13.20 -10.41 -26.48
CA GLY A 32 13.25 -9.56 -25.31
C GLY A 32 11.87 -9.39 -24.64
N ALA A 33 10.80 -9.24 -25.43
CA ALA A 33 9.45 -9.13 -24.90
C ALA A 33 8.95 -10.45 -24.28
N LEU A 34 9.23 -11.60 -24.90
CA LEU A 34 8.88 -12.92 -24.38
C LEU A 34 9.62 -13.22 -23.06
N SER A 35 10.91 -12.88 -22.95
CA SER A 35 11.68 -13.09 -21.71
C SER A 35 11.22 -12.16 -20.57
N LEU A 36 10.76 -10.96 -20.87
CA LEU A 36 10.19 -10.03 -19.88
C LEU A 36 8.85 -10.53 -19.34
N VAL A 37 7.99 -11.10 -20.20
CA VAL A 37 6.71 -11.69 -19.80
C VAL A 37 6.93 -12.95 -18.96
N GLU A 38 7.87 -13.81 -19.32
CA GLU A 38 8.21 -15.02 -18.53
C GLU A 38 8.79 -14.66 -17.15
N ALA A 39 9.63 -13.63 -17.05
CA ALA A 39 10.18 -13.17 -15.76
C ALA A 39 9.12 -12.59 -14.82
N GLN A 40 7.96 -12.19 -15.34
CA GLN A 40 6.85 -11.66 -14.56
C GLN A 40 5.76 -12.70 -14.25
N ALA A 41 5.82 -13.89 -14.84
CA ALA A 41 4.85 -14.94 -14.57
C ALA A 41 5.14 -15.63 -13.22
N PRO A 42 4.13 -15.84 -12.35
CA PRO A 42 4.33 -16.60 -11.12
C PRO A 42 4.50 -18.09 -11.42
N VAL A 43 5.42 -18.75 -10.72
CA VAL A 43 5.62 -20.20 -10.82
C VAL A 43 4.40 -20.97 -10.28
N GLY A 44 3.59 -20.35 -9.45
CA GLY A 44 2.33 -20.88 -8.94
C GLY A 44 1.68 -19.87 -8.01
N ILE A 45 0.36 -19.96 -7.93
CA ILE A 45 -0.45 -19.18 -7.01
C ILE A 45 -1.19 -20.15 -6.09
N ARG A 46 -1.04 -19.96 -4.78
CA ARG A 46 -1.78 -20.69 -3.75
C ARG A 46 -2.64 -19.73 -2.96
N VAL A 47 -3.91 -20.06 -2.80
CA VAL A 47 -4.85 -19.24 -2.02
C VAL A 47 -5.36 -20.08 -0.86
N VAL A 48 -5.22 -19.52 0.35
CA VAL A 48 -5.60 -20.19 1.60
C VAL A 48 -6.29 -19.18 2.53
N PRO A 49 -7.17 -19.62 3.44
CA PRO A 49 -7.73 -18.76 4.47
C PRO A 49 -6.65 -18.40 5.51
N VAL A 50 -6.60 -17.12 5.89
CA VAL A 50 -5.82 -16.61 7.03
C VAL A 50 -6.69 -16.61 8.29
N SER A 51 -7.88 -16.00 8.20
CA SER A 51 -8.79 -15.92 9.33
C SER A 51 -9.36 -17.30 9.71
N ALA A 52 -9.43 -17.54 11.01
CA ALA A 52 -10.06 -18.74 11.55
C ALA A 52 -11.53 -18.85 11.10
N PRO A 53 -12.11 -20.05 11.00
CA PRO A 53 -13.50 -20.26 10.57
C PRO A 53 -14.54 -19.49 11.40
N GLU A 54 -14.27 -19.28 12.68
CA GLU A 54 -15.12 -18.57 13.64
C GLU A 54 -14.91 -17.04 13.64
N ALA A 55 -13.89 -16.55 12.91
CA ALA A 55 -13.60 -15.12 12.83
C ALA A 55 -14.82 -14.35 12.31
N ARG A 56 -15.18 -13.29 13.00
CA ARG A 56 -16.38 -12.51 12.69
C ARG A 56 -16.02 -11.24 11.96
N ARG A 57 -16.51 -11.09 10.72
CA ARG A 57 -16.32 -9.90 9.87
C ARG A 57 -14.86 -9.37 9.90
N PRO A 58 -13.86 -10.25 9.65
CA PRO A 58 -12.47 -9.80 9.66
C PRO A 58 -12.23 -8.84 8.49
N ALA A 59 -11.60 -7.69 8.75
CA ALA A 59 -11.39 -6.62 7.77
C ALA A 59 -10.05 -5.89 8.01
N GLU A 60 -9.64 -5.06 7.06
CA GLU A 60 -8.45 -4.19 7.16
C GLU A 60 -7.16 -4.99 7.39
N ALA A 61 -6.88 -5.89 6.45
CA ALA A 61 -5.76 -6.79 6.59
C ALA A 61 -4.44 -6.16 6.15
N SER A 62 -3.43 -6.24 7.02
CA SER A 62 -2.03 -5.95 6.72
C SER A 62 -1.20 -7.23 6.74
N VAL A 63 -0.11 -7.26 5.98
CA VAL A 63 0.82 -8.40 5.93
C VAL A 63 2.25 -7.93 5.81
N ALA A 64 3.17 -8.66 6.45
CA ALA A 64 4.60 -8.46 6.29
C ALA A 64 5.34 -9.79 6.26
N ILE A 65 6.38 -9.87 5.42
CA ILE A 65 7.29 -11.01 5.29
C ILE A 65 8.60 -10.67 5.99
N ASN A 66 9.06 -11.59 6.83
CA ASN A 66 10.34 -11.43 7.52
C ASN A 66 11.49 -11.41 6.49
N PRO A 67 12.26 -10.32 6.37
CA PRO A 67 13.32 -10.21 5.37
C PRO A 67 14.50 -11.16 5.62
N THR A 68 14.64 -11.69 6.84
CA THR A 68 15.71 -12.66 7.18
C THR A 68 15.24 -14.12 7.06
N ASN A 69 13.93 -14.35 7.02
CA ASN A 69 13.31 -15.66 6.85
C ASN A 69 11.99 -15.53 6.10
N PRO A 70 11.96 -15.61 4.76
CA PRO A 70 10.74 -15.41 3.98
C PRO A 70 9.64 -16.46 4.21
N ASP A 71 9.91 -17.54 4.93
CA ASP A 71 8.88 -18.48 5.37
C ASP A 71 8.10 -17.99 6.60
N HIS A 72 8.65 -17.02 7.35
CA HIS A 72 7.98 -16.37 8.46
C HIS A 72 7.21 -15.13 7.97
N VAL A 73 5.89 -15.22 8.00
CA VAL A 73 4.96 -14.17 7.55
C VAL A 73 3.98 -13.86 8.67
N ILE A 74 3.68 -12.58 8.88
CA ILE A 74 2.66 -12.15 9.83
C ILE A 74 1.60 -11.34 9.09
N SER A 75 0.34 -11.63 9.38
CA SER A 75 -0.81 -10.81 8.97
C SER A 75 -1.55 -10.35 10.21
N THR A 76 -2.04 -9.10 10.19
CA THR A 76 -2.87 -8.54 11.25
C THR A 76 -4.15 -7.98 10.67
N PHE A 77 -5.26 -8.08 11.40
CA PHE A 77 -6.54 -7.53 11.01
C PHE A 77 -7.52 -7.45 12.18
N ILE A 78 -8.51 -6.59 12.07
CA ILE A 78 -9.59 -6.48 13.03
C ILE A 78 -10.59 -7.63 12.90
N GLN A 79 -11.22 -7.99 14.03
CA GLN A 79 -12.40 -8.87 14.08
C GLN A 79 -13.46 -8.25 14.95
N THR A 80 -14.70 -8.29 14.51
CA THR A 80 -15.82 -7.83 15.35
C THR A 80 -16.16 -8.87 16.41
N SER A 81 -16.54 -8.39 17.59
CA SER A 81 -17.06 -9.24 18.66
C SER A 81 -18.48 -9.73 18.35
N GLU A 82 -18.98 -10.65 19.15
CA GLU A 82 -20.38 -11.04 19.10
C GLU A 82 -21.31 -9.85 19.43
N PRO A 83 -22.51 -9.80 18.86
CA PRO A 83 -23.45 -8.72 19.15
C PRO A 83 -23.68 -8.55 20.65
N GLY A 84 -23.56 -7.31 21.11
CA GLY A 84 -23.70 -6.96 22.53
C GLY A 84 -22.46 -7.20 23.39
N LYS A 85 -21.38 -7.76 22.85
CA LYS A 85 -20.10 -7.89 23.57
C LYS A 85 -19.23 -6.67 23.37
N GLN A 86 -18.40 -6.41 24.36
CA GLN A 86 -17.39 -5.32 24.34
C GLN A 86 -15.99 -5.93 24.52
N PRO A 87 -14.97 -5.35 23.89
CA PRO A 87 -15.02 -4.27 22.89
C PRO A 87 -15.70 -4.71 21.59
N ARG A 88 -16.20 -3.77 20.79
CA ARG A 88 -16.90 -4.06 19.53
C ARG A 88 -16.02 -4.72 18.49
N SER A 89 -14.73 -4.37 18.48
CA SER A 89 -13.69 -4.95 17.64
C SER A 89 -12.41 -5.15 18.40
N SER A 90 -11.63 -6.14 17.98
CA SER A 90 -10.34 -6.49 18.55
C SER A 90 -9.38 -6.84 17.43
N ASN A 91 -8.11 -6.52 17.63
CA ASN A 91 -7.05 -6.83 16.70
C ASN A 91 -6.53 -8.26 16.90
N TRP A 92 -6.18 -8.91 15.81
CA TRP A 92 -5.63 -10.25 15.79
C TRP A 92 -4.33 -10.28 14.98
N GLY A 93 -3.37 -11.08 15.44
CA GLY A 93 -2.18 -11.42 14.68
C GLY A 93 -2.27 -12.86 14.24
N TYR A 94 -1.92 -13.12 12.99
CA TYR A 94 -1.82 -14.46 12.41
C TYR A 94 -0.40 -14.66 11.90
N VAL A 95 0.22 -15.78 12.25
CA VAL A 95 1.58 -16.13 11.86
C VAL A 95 1.59 -17.36 10.97
N SER A 96 2.41 -17.32 9.95
CA SER A 96 2.78 -18.43 9.09
C SER A 96 4.28 -18.67 9.19
N THR A 97 4.70 -19.95 9.22
CA THR A 97 6.11 -20.38 9.21
C THR A 97 6.47 -21.18 7.95
N ASP A 98 5.57 -21.22 6.99
CA ASP A 98 5.71 -21.94 5.72
C ASP A 98 5.48 -21.03 4.48
N GLY A 99 5.64 -19.71 4.69
CA GLY A 99 5.54 -18.70 3.63
C GLY A 99 4.13 -18.36 3.21
N GLY A 100 3.18 -18.40 4.14
CA GLY A 100 1.80 -18.00 3.92
C GLY A 100 0.88 -19.13 3.49
N LEU A 101 1.26 -20.41 3.66
CA LEU A 101 0.44 -21.56 3.27
C LEU A 101 -0.46 -22.05 4.41
N THR A 102 0.00 -21.94 5.66
CA THR A 102 -0.81 -22.23 6.85
C THR A 102 -0.67 -21.11 7.88
N TRP A 103 -1.70 -20.87 8.69
CA TRP A 103 -1.76 -19.74 9.60
C TRP A 103 -2.29 -20.14 10.97
N ALA A 104 -1.69 -19.58 12.02
CA ALA A 104 -2.14 -19.68 13.39
C ALA A 104 -2.40 -18.29 13.97
N GLY A 105 -3.58 -18.07 14.55
CA GLY A 105 -4.01 -16.76 15.03
C GLY A 105 -3.91 -16.61 16.55
N THR A 106 -3.56 -15.42 17.01
CA THR A 106 -3.59 -14.99 18.40
C THR A 106 -4.24 -13.63 18.53
N PRO A 107 -5.14 -13.40 19.53
CA PRO A 107 -5.69 -12.06 19.75
C PRO A 107 -4.61 -11.10 20.24
N ALA A 108 -4.77 -9.82 19.90
CA ALA A 108 -3.99 -8.78 20.53
C ALA A 108 -4.41 -8.61 21.99
N ALA A 109 -3.43 -8.50 22.89
CA ALA A 109 -3.72 -8.14 24.26
C ALA A 109 -4.39 -6.75 24.32
N ASN A 110 -5.49 -6.66 25.03
CA ASN A 110 -6.26 -5.43 25.23
C ASN A 110 -6.67 -5.32 26.72
N PRO A 111 -5.71 -5.02 27.62
CA PRO A 111 -5.94 -5.05 29.07
C PRO A 111 -7.02 -4.06 29.54
N GLU A 112 -7.24 -2.98 28.79
CA GLU A 112 -8.24 -1.97 29.13
C GLU A 112 -9.59 -2.20 28.43
N GLY A 113 -9.70 -3.20 27.56
CA GLY A 113 -10.92 -3.55 26.83
C GLY A 113 -11.37 -2.44 25.87
N ARG A 114 -10.45 -1.66 25.30
CA ARG A 114 -10.75 -0.62 24.31
C ARG A 114 -11.17 -1.25 22.98
N VAL A 115 -11.93 -0.54 22.19
CA VAL A 115 -12.13 -0.85 20.77
C VAL A 115 -10.79 -0.70 20.04
N GLN A 116 -10.44 -1.67 19.20
CA GLN A 116 -9.22 -1.66 18.41
C GLN A 116 -9.55 -1.67 16.91
N GLY A 117 -8.68 -1.12 16.09
CA GLY A 117 -8.78 -1.04 14.64
C GLY A 117 -7.47 -0.69 13.97
N ASP A 118 -7.49 -0.51 12.66
CA ASP A 118 -6.42 -0.04 11.78
C ASP A 118 -5.09 -0.78 12.01
N ASP A 119 -5.11 -2.06 11.72
CA ASP A 119 -4.00 -2.96 11.92
C ASP A 119 -2.90 -2.79 10.87
N VAL A 120 -1.66 -2.54 11.31
CA VAL A 120 -0.50 -2.52 10.41
C VAL A 120 0.66 -3.31 11.01
N VAL A 121 1.21 -4.23 10.24
CA VAL A 121 2.41 -4.98 10.62
C VAL A 121 3.57 -4.70 9.68
N VAL A 122 4.76 -4.52 10.24
CA VAL A 122 6.02 -4.40 9.49
C VAL A 122 7.11 -5.20 10.18
N PHE A 123 8.11 -5.65 9.41
CA PHE A 123 9.35 -6.17 9.95
C PHE A 123 10.46 -5.12 9.84
N ASP A 124 11.36 -5.09 10.82
CA ASP A 124 12.66 -4.48 10.63
C ASP A 124 13.61 -5.41 9.86
N ARG A 125 14.81 -4.94 9.60
CA ARG A 125 15.82 -5.73 8.87
C ARG A 125 16.42 -6.89 9.68
N THR A 126 16.16 -6.98 10.98
CA THR A 126 16.68 -8.03 11.88
C THR A 126 15.66 -9.15 12.09
N GLY A 127 14.45 -9.01 11.54
CA GLY A 127 13.36 -9.98 11.69
C GLY A 127 12.50 -9.75 12.93
N THR A 128 12.60 -8.56 13.57
CA THR A 128 11.63 -8.13 14.58
C THR A 128 10.39 -7.59 13.89
N ALA A 129 9.23 -8.11 14.22
CA ALA A 129 7.94 -7.59 13.75
C ALA A 129 7.37 -6.57 14.73
N PHE A 130 6.75 -5.55 14.16
CA PHE A 130 6.03 -4.49 14.87
C PHE A 130 4.60 -4.41 14.35
N HIS A 131 3.65 -4.35 15.28
CA HIS A 131 2.23 -4.17 15.00
C HIS A 131 1.78 -2.86 15.60
N THR A 132 1.33 -1.91 14.76
CA THR A 132 0.69 -0.66 15.17
C THR A 132 -0.80 -0.72 14.94
N TYR A 133 -1.58 -0.02 15.79
CA TYR A 133 -3.03 -0.02 15.74
C TYR A 133 -3.61 1.14 16.55
N ILE A 134 -4.86 1.50 16.26
CA ILE A 134 -5.64 2.40 17.10
C ILE A 134 -6.31 1.64 18.24
N ALA A 135 -6.45 2.29 19.38
CA ALA A 135 -7.22 1.80 20.52
C ALA A 135 -7.97 2.96 21.15
N PHE A 136 -9.32 2.89 21.15
CA PHE A 136 -10.18 4.00 21.48
C PHE A 136 -11.48 3.56 22.16
N ASP A 137 -12.14 4.49 22.83
CA ASP A 137 -13.51 4.38 23.34
C ASP A 137 -14.17 5.77 23.31
N GLY A 138 -15.48 5.79 23.27
CA GLY A 138 -16.26 7.02 23.43
C GLY A 138 -16.19 8.01 22.28
N ILE A 139 -15.77 7.59 21.08
CA ILE A 139 -15.87 8.42 19.88
C ILE A 139 -17.33 8.83 19.65
N ARG A 140 -17.55 10.11 19.36
CA ARG A 140 -18.89 10.71 19.16
C ARG A 140 -19.78 10.70 20.43
N VAL A 141 -19.22 10.34 21.57
CA VAL A 141 -19.91 10.36 22.85
C VAL A 141 -19.00 11.03 23.87
N GLU A 142 -19.35 12.21 24.30
CA GLU A 142 -18.68 12.88 25.43
C GLU A 142 -19.00 12.11 26.73
N ARG A 143 -18.23 11.08 27.00
CA ARG A 143 -18.24 10.31 28.23
C ARG A 143 -16.84 10.30 28.82
N PRO A 144 -16.51 11.24 29.68
CA PRO A 144 -15.14 11.39 30.18
C PRO A 144 -14.63 10.15 30.95
N GLU A 145 -15.51 9.38 31.56
CA GLU A 145 -15.14 8.23 32.37
C GLU A 145 -14.69 6.99 31.58
N ARG A 146 -14.91 6.95 30.26
CA ARG A 146 -14.48 5.85 29.37
C ARG A 146 -14.13 6.34 27.97
N ALA A 147 -13.55 7.48 27.88
CA ALA A 147 -13.12 8.04 26.61
C ALA A 147 -11.60 7.86 26.46
N PHE A 148 -11.16 7.30 25.36
CA PHE A 148 -9.76 7.09 25.00
C PHE A 148 -9.57 7.33 23.51
N SER A 149 -8.40 7.81 23.13
CA SER A 149 -7.97 7.87 21.74
C SER A 149 -6.46 7.71 21.71
N GLY A 150 -5.96 6.69 21.04
CA GLY A 150 -4.53 6.47 21.01
C GLY A 150 -4.07 5.52 19.93
N ILE A 151 -2.78 5.60 19.65
CA ILE A 151 -2.04 4.69 18.75
C ILE A 151 -1.01 3.96 19.57
N HIS A 152 -0.96 2.65 19.39
CA HIS A 152 -0.07 1.76 20.12
C HIS A 152 0.78 0.93 19.19
N VAL A 153 1.97 0.55 19.64
CA VAL A 153 2.88 -0.36 18.95
C VAL A 153 3.29 -1.48 19.89
N ARG A 154 3.18 -2.72 19.41
CA ARG A 154 3.75 -3.91 20.08
C ARG A 154 4.74 -4.60 19.16
N ARG A 155 5.61 -5.44 19.70
CA ARG A 155 6.64 -6.13 18.92
C ARG A 155 6.77 -7.58 19.28
N THR A 156 7.27 -8.38 18.34
CA THR A 156 7.53 -9.81 18.50
C THR A 156 8.71 -10.28 17.65
N GLN A 157 9.30 -11.43 18.00
CA GLN A 157 10.28 -12.13 17.17
C GLN A 157 9.67 -13.34 16.44
N ASP A 158 8.62 -13.93 17.01
CA ASP A 158 8.04 -15.19 16.56
C ASP A 158 6.61 -15.07 16.01
N GLY A 159 5.99 -13.87 16.11
CA GLY A 159 4.60 -13.65 15.72
C GLY A 159 3.56 -14.21 16.70
N VAL A 160 3.98 -14.90 17.76
CA VAL A 160 3.13 -15.55 18.77
C VAL A 160 3.21 -14.81 20.09
N THR A 161 4.44 -14.60 20.58
CA THR A 161 4.72 -13.96 21.87
C THR A 161 4.97 -12.48 21.66
N TRP A 162 3.96 -11.66 21.96
CA TRP A 162 4.05 -10.21 21.79
C TRP A 162 4.46 -9.54 23.10
N GLN A 163 5.41 -8.60 23.00
CA GLN A 163 5.74 -7.73 24.13
C GLN A 163 4.58 -6.77 24.41
N PRO A 164 4.48 -6.23 25.65
CA PRO A 164 3.48 -5.21 25.97
C PRO A 164 3.49 -4.06 24.96
N ALA A 165 2.31 -3.54 24.65
CA ALA A 165 2.17 -2.40 23.76
C ALA A 165 2.71 -1.12 24.41
N VAL A 166 3.32 -0.28 23.57
CA VAL A 166 3.86 1.03 23.94
C VAL A 166 3.06 2.09 23.20
N PRO A 167 2.59 3.14 23.86
CA PRO A 167 1.86 4.22 23.20
C PRO A 167 2.81 5.04 22.29
N VAL A 168 2.37 5.29 21.06
CA VAL A 168 2.88 6.38 20.21
C VAL A 168 2.29 7.70 20.68
N VAL A 169 1.00 7.68 20.94
CA VAL A 169 0.20 8.74 21.56
C VAL A 169 -0.97 8.06 22.28
N ASP A 170 -1.35 8.60 23.43
CA ASP A 170 -2.50 8.08 24.19
C ASP A 170 -3.19 9.20 24.98
N HIS A 171 -4.45 9.43 24.65
CA HIS A 171 -5.33 10.36 25.34
C HIS A 171 -6.22 9.56 26.29
N VAL A 172 -5.99 9.77 27.58
CA VAL A 172 -6.72 9.08 28.65
C VAL A 172 -7.82 10.01 29.19
N ASN A 173 -9.01 9.46 29.40
CA ASN A 173 -10.22 10.19 29.83
C ASN A 173 -10.74 11.22 28.81
N THR A 174 -10.37 11.07 27.53
CA THR A 174 -10.90 11.87 26.44
C THR A 174 -10.78 11.10 25.12
N ALA A 175 -11.78 11.22 24.25
CA ALA A 175 -11.73 10.76 22.85
C ALA A 175 -11.42 11.91 21.87
N ILE A 176 -11.01 13.05 22.40
CA ILE A 176 -10.67 14.26 21.64
C ILE A 176 -9.25 14.68 22.01
N PRO A 177 -8.33 14.81 21.04
CA PRO A 177 -8.53 14.53 19.61
C PRO A 177 -8.66 13.04 19.33
N MET A 178 -9.24 12.68 18.15
CA MET A 178 -9.25 11.31 17.65
C MET A 178 -8.01 11.06 16.80
N GLU A 179 -7.29 9.99 17.11
CA GLU A 179 -6.16 9.48 16.31
C GLU A 179 -6.65 8.34 15.45
N ASP A 180 -6.40 8.39 14.14
CA ASP A 180 -6.99 7.50 13.14
C ASP A 180 -6.00 7.11 12.03
N LYS A 181 -6.19 5.96 11.41
CA LYS A 181 -5.44 5.43 10.27
C LYS A 181 -3.91 5.57 10.39
N PRO A 182 -3.29 5.00 11.45
CA PRO A 182 -1.84 4.98 11.56
C PRO A 182 -1.23 4.04 10.53
N TRP A 183 -0.14 4.47 9.92
CA TRP A 183 0.72 3.57 9.16
C TRP A 183 2.15 3.64 9.63
N MET A 184 2.87 2.50 9.60
CA MET A 184 4.22 2.41 10.12
C MET A 184 5.21 1.97 9.04
N ALA A 185 6.41 2.55 9.07
CA ALA A 185 7.58 2.10 8.31
C ALA A 185 8.76 1.86 9.24
N ALA A 186 9.55 0.83 8.93
CA ALA A 186 10.83 0.58 9.58
C ALA A 186 11.99 0.97 8.66
N ASP A 187 13.00 1.66 9.19
CA ASP A 187 14.22 1.96 8.44
C ASP A 187 15.07 0.69 8.27
N ARG A 188 14.89 0.05 7.12
CA ARG A 188 15.62 -1.15 6.71
C ARG A 188 16.84 -0.84 5.82
N ALA A 189 17.07 0.43 5.49
CA ALA A 189 18.13 0.83 4.56
C ALA A 189 19.52 0.55 5.16
N VAL A 190 20.36 -0.15 4.40
CA VAL A 190 21.67 -0.62 4.87
C VAL A 190 22.61 0.53 5.23
N ASN A 191 22.54 1.62 4.45
CA ASN A 191 23.43 2.77 4.57
C ASN A 191 22.81 3.96 5.32
N SER A 192 21.58 3.79 5.85
CA SER A 192 20.92 4.86 6.59
C SER A 192 21.63 5.14 7.93
N PRO A 193 21.88 6.39 8.28
CA PRO A 193 22.31 6.78 9.62
C PRO A 193 21.23 6.59 10.68
N HIS A 194 19.98 6.39 10.25
CA HIS A 194 18.79 6.24 11.08
C HIS A 194 18.29 4.78 11.10
N ARG A 195 19.11 3.84 10.62
CA ARG A 195 18.77 2.43 10.49
C ARG A 195 18.24 1.83 11.81
N GLY A 196 17.08 1.16 11.71
CA GLY A 196 16.38 0.58 12.87
C GLY A 196 15.39 1.52 13.54
N ASN A 197 15.29 2.78 13.09
CA ASN A 197 14.21 3.65 13.50
C ASN A 197 12.86 3.13 12.98
N LEU A 198 11.81 3.43 13.72
CA LEU A 198 10.42 3.24 13.31
C LEU A 198 9.76 4.61 13.14
N TYR A 199 8.91 4.71 12.16
CA TYR A 199 8.18 5.92 11.79
C TYR A 199 6.71 5.60 11.70
N VAL A 200 5.89 6.38 12.39
CA VAL A 200 4.43 6.27 12.36
C VAL A 200 3.86 7.59 11.88
N ALA A 201 3.04 7.55 10.84
CA ALA A 201 2.25 8.68 10.37
C ALA A 201 0.76 8.34 10.51
N TRP A 202 -0.07 9.33 10.80
CA TRP A 202 -1.50 9.11 10.99
C TRP A 202 -2.30 10.39 10.82
N THR A 203 -3.63 10.24 10.76
CA THR A 203 -4.58 11.33 10.78
C THR A 203 -4.99 11.64 12.21
N ARG A 204 -4.98 12.90 12.58
CA ARG A 204 -5.60 13.40 13.81
C ARG A 204 -6.77 14.29 13.46
N PHE A 205 -7.92 13.96 14.00
CA PHE A 205 -9.12 14.81 13.97
C PHE A 205 -9.26 15.57 15.28
N ASP A 206 -9.42 16.90 15.22
CA ASP A 206 -9.68 17.69 16.42
C ASP A 206 -10.94 17.18 17.14
N VAL A 207 -12.03 16.99 16.39
CA VAL A 207 -13.27 16.33 16.84
C VAL A 207 -13.84 15.51 15.71
N TYR A 208 -13.65 14.19 15.74
CA TYR A 208 -14.07 13.29 14.66
C TYR A 208 -15.57 13.40 14.34
N GLY A 209 -15.88 13.55 13.07
CA GLY A 209 -17.25 13.66 12.55
C GLY A 209 -17.92 15.02 12.77
N SER A 210 -17.19 16.01 13.27
CA SER A 210 -17.73 17.37 13.48
C SER A 210 -17.92 18.10 12.15
N ALA A 211 -19.04 18.83 12.05
CA ALA A 211 -19.32 19.76 10.96
C ALA A 211 -18.85 21.20 11.27
N ASP A 212 -18.31 21.46 12.46
CA ASP A 212 -17.78 22.77 12.82
C ASP A 212 -16.51 23.07 12.01
N PRO A 213 -16.48 24.17 11.23
CA PRO A 213 -15.32 24.51 10.41
C PRO A 213 -14.06 24.86 11.23
N LEU A 214 -14.17 25.04 12.52
CA LEU A 214 -13.02 25.23 13.41
C LEU A 214 -12.33 23.89 13.77
N HIS A 215 -13.04 22.78 13.66
CA HIS A 215 -12.48 21.45 13.89
C HIS A 215 -11.87 20.93 12.58
N ARG A 216 -10.64 20.47 12.67
CA ARG A 216 -9.82 20.11 11.50
C ARG A 216 -9.25 18.70 11.59
N SER A 217 -8.80 18.19 10.45
CA SER A 217 -7.93 17.02 10.33
C SER A 217 -6.53 17.44 9.89
N HIS A 218 -5.53 16.70 10.37
CA HIS A 218 -4.12 16.96 10.11
C HIS A 218 -3.35 15.66 10.05
N ILE A 219 -2.22 15.63 9.31
CA ILE A 219 -1.28 14.53 9.38
C ILE A 219 -0.26 14.79 10.49
N TRP A 220 -0.15 13.80 11.37
CA TRP A 220 0.80 13.75 12.48
C TRP A 220 1.81 12.63 12.27
N PHE A 221 2.93 12.75 12.95
CA PHE A 221 4.07 11.86 12.80
C PHE A 221 4.81 11.68 14.12
N ALA A 222 5.31 10.46 14.36
CA ALA A 222 6.21 10.17 15.48
C ALA A 222 7.25 9.15 15.04
N ARG A 223 8.39 9.12 15.74
CA ARG A 223 9.45 8.17 15.51
C ARG A 223 9.97 7.53 16.79
N SER A 224 10.44 6.30 16.67
CA SER A 224 11.19 5.58 17.68
C SER A 224 12.63 5.38 17.20
N LYS A 225 13.60 5.54 18.10
CA LYS A 225 15.04 5.30 17.85
C LYS A 225 15.56 4.10 18.62
N ASP A 226 14.73 3.44 19.38
CA ASP A 226 15.09 2.38 20.34
C ASP A 226 14.40 1.05 20.06
N GLY A 227 13.96 0.84 18.80
CA GLY A 227 13.26 -0.37 18.38
C GLY A 227 11.88 -0.49 19.00
N GLY A 228 11.10 0.60 18.98
CA GLY A 228 9.71 0.63 19.41
C GLY A 228 9.52 0.53 20.92
N ARG A 229 10.55 0.81 21.74
CA ARG A 229 10.43 0.85 23.21
C ARG A 229 9.87 2.18 23.71
N SER A 230 10.10 3.24 22.97
CA SER A 230 9.51 4.56 23.18
C SER A 230 9.37 5.31 21.87
N PHE A 231 8.48 6.30 21.85
CA PHE A 231 8.29 7.22 20.73
C PHE A 231 8.51 8.66 21.19
N GLN A 232 9.05 9.48 20.30
CA GLN A 232 9.16 10.91 20.54
C GLN A 232 7.79 11.56 20.46
N SER A 233 7.65 12.74 21.09
CA SER A 233 6.41 13.51 21.03
C SER A 233 5.95 13.68 19.58
N PRO A 234 4.68 13.47 19.28
CA PRO A 234 4.11 13.67 17.96
C PRO A 234 4.34 15.07 17.43
N THR A 235 4.58 15.16 16.12
CA THR A 235 4.73 16.43 15.39
C THR A 235 3.75 16.45 14.23
N ARG A 236 3.04 17.55 14.04
CA ARG A 236 2.25 17.78 12.82
C ARG A 236 3.19 17.97 11.64
N ILE A 237 2.96 17.25 10.54
CA ILE A 237 3.75 17.37 9.32
C ILE A 237 2.97 18.03 8.18
N SER A 238 1.65 17.94 8.13
CA SER A 238 0.87 18.63 7.11
C SER A 238 0.86 20.15 7.31
N ASP A 239 1.21 20.94 6.29
CA ASP A 239 1.03 22.40 6.27
C ASP A 239 -0.45 22.75 6.18
N GLY A 240 -1.17 22.03 5.30
CA GLY A 240 -2.61 22.14 5.14
C GLY A 240 -3.42 21.42 6.22
N SER A 241 -4.73 21.65 6.20
CA SER A 241 -5.69 20.95 7.04
C SER A 241 -6.95 20.62 6.25
N GLY A 242 -7.62 19.56 6.64
CA GLY A 242 -8.94 19.17 6.10
C GLY A 242 -10.07 19.42 7.10
N GLY A 243 -11.28 19.05 6.73
CA GLY A 243 -12.43 18.97 7.61
C GLY A 243 -12.29 17.85 8.65
N ALA A 244 -13.10 17.90 9.72
CA ALA A 244 -13.08 16.88 10.76
C ALA A 244 -14.07 15.73 10.52
N LYS A 245 -14.70 15.70 9.35
CA LYS A 245 -15.48 14.54 8.87
C LYS A 245 -14.58 13.66 8.04
N ASP A 246 -14.79 12.35 8.14
CA ASP A 246 -14.17 11.36 7.24
C ASP A 246 -14.93 11.39 5.89
N ASP A 247 -14.62 12.43 5.08
CA ASP A 247 -15.21 12.69 3.75
C ASP A 247 -14.17 13.39 2.83
N ASP A 248 -14.59 13.88 1.67
CA ASP A 248 -13.70 14.43 0.62
C ASP A 248 -12.90 15.68 1.07
N ASP A 249 -13.34 16.37 2.10
CA ASP A 249 -12.63 17.53 2.62
C ASP A 249 -11.59 17.16 3.70
N THR A 250 -11.40 15.88 4.01
CA THR A 250 -10.42 15.42 5.02
C THR A 250 -8.99 15.47 4.51
N VAL A 251 -8.03 15.52 5.45
CA VAL A 251 -6.62 15.22 5.22
C VAL A 251 -6.35 13.88 5.88
N GLU A 252 -6.13 12.80 5.09
CA GLU A 252 -6.19 11.44 5.63
C GLU A 252 -5.36 10.42 4.85
N GLY A 253 -5.10 9.25 5.47
CA GLY A 253 -4.48 8.10 4.81
C GLY A 253 -2.97 8.23 4.60
N ALA A 254 -2.25 8.72 5.59
CA ALA A 254 -0.80 8.93 5.51
C ALA A 254 -0.01 7.63 5.60
N VAL A 255 0.74 7.29 4.55
CA VAL A 255 1.61 6.10 4.50
C VAL A 255 3.07 6.52 4.39
N PRO A 256 3.92 6.27 5.41
CA PRO A 256 5.35 6.56 5.36
C PRO A 256 6.14 5.49 4.63
N ALA A 257 7.24 5.90 3.96
CA ALA A 257 8.27 5.02 3.41
C ALA A 257 9.67 5.59 3.69
N VAL A 258 10.69 4.74 3.67
CA VAL A 258 12.06 5.15 4.01
C VAL A 258 12.97 4.99 2.80
N GLY A 259 13.73 6.03 2.48
CA GLY A 259 14.69 6.04 1.39
C GLY A 259 16.05 5.42 1.77
N PRO A 260 16.95 5.22 0.78
CA PRO A 260 18.23 4.53 0.99
C PRO A 260 19.22 5.29 1.88
N GLY A 261 19.08 6.60 2.04
CA GLY A 261 19.88 7.44 2.93
C GLY A 261 19.20 7.73 4.27
N GLY A 262 18.03 7.14 4.54
CA GLY A 262 17.24 7.38 5.75
C GLY A 262 16.27 8.56 5.63
N GLU A 263 16.02 9.01 4.40
CA GLU A 263 14.95 9.95 4.10
C GLU A 263 13.60 9.31 4.47
N VAL A 264 12.64 10.12 4.91
CA VAL A 264 11.26 9.67 5.17
C VAL A 264 10.34 10.39 4.21
N TYR A 265 9.55 9.63 3.48
CA TYR A 265 8.58 10.09 2.50
C TYR A 265 7.18 9.74 2.98
N VAL A 266 6.25 10.68 2.89
CA VAL A 266 4.87 10.46 3.30
C VAL A 266 3.94 11.02 2.23
N ALA A 267 3.00 10.21 1.75
CA ALA A 267 1.90 10.68 0.91
C ALA A 267 0.56 10.46 1.62
N TRP A 268 -0.39 11.33 1.36
CA TRP A 268 -1.75 11.27 1.92
C TRP A 268 -2.76 11.90 0.97
N SER A 269 -4.03 11.65 1.19
CA SER A 269 -5.14 12.32 0.51
C SER A 269 -5.51 13.63 1.21
N GLY A 270 -5.82 14.65 0.45
CA GLY A 270 -6.29 15.94 0.96
C GLY A 270 -7.24 16.63 -0.01
N PRO A 271 -7.90 17.73 0.42
CA PRO A 271 -8.83 18.46 -0.43
C PRO A 271 -8.24 19.00 -1.74
N GLN A 272 -6.91 19.17 -1.78
CA GLN A 272 -6.21 19.61 -2.99
C GLN A 272 -5.82 18.46 -3.92
N GLY A 273 -5.97 17.21 -3.50
CA GLY A 273 -5.56 16.01 -4.21
C GLY A 273 -4.59 15.14 -3.43
N LEU A 274 -3.75 14.38 -4.14
CA LEU A 274 -2.69 13.58 -3.58
C LEU A 274 -1.54 14.48 -3.13
N VAL A 275 -1.28 14.51 -1.81
CA VAL A 275 -0.26 15.36 -1.17
C VAL A 275 0.94 14.52 -0.76
N PHE A 276 2.10 15.14 -0.73
CA PHE A 276 3.37 14.49 -0.41
C PHE A 276 4.29 15.44 0.34
N ASP A 277 4.99 14.93 1.34
CA ASP A 277 6.09 15.62 2.00
C ASP A 277 7.25 14.67 2.30
N ALA A 278 8.42 15.22 2.59
CA ALA A 278 9.64 14.47 2.80
C ALA A 278 10.53 15.08 3.88
N SER A 279 11.16 14.20 4.65
CA SER A 279 12.23 14.51 5.59
C SER A 279 13.55 13.96 5.07
N THR A 280 14.63 14.72 5.18
CA THR A 280 15.99 14.29 4.83
C THR A 280 16.88 14.04 6.06
N ASP A 281 16.33 14.17 7.26
CA ASP A 281 17.04 14.08 8.54
C ASP A 281 16.47 12.99 9.48
N GLY A 282 15.84 11.95 8.89
CA GLY A 282 15.27 10.84 9.64
C GLY A 282 14.01 11.22 10.43
N GLY A 283 13.17 12.08 9.86
CA GLY A 283 11.88 12.46 10.43
C GLY A 283 11.99 13.51 11.55
N TRP A 284 13.08 14.31 11.62
CA TRP A 284 13.17 15.43 12.53
C TRP A 284 12.38 16.63 12.04
N THR A 285 12.62 16.99 10.78
CA THR A 285 11.94 18.07 10.10
C THR A 285 11.37 17.55 8.79
N PHE A 286 10.27 18.13 8.38
CA PHE A 286 9.64 17.88 7.10
C PHE A 286 9.67 19.15 6.25
N GLY A 287 9.50 19.02 4.94
CA GLY A 287 9.50 20.11 3.99
C GLY A 287 8.20 20.89 3.97
N HIS A 288 7.77 21.27 2.78
CA HIS A 288 6.45 21.84 2.51
C HIS A 288 5.60 20.86 1.72
N ASP A 289 4.31 20.83 2.04
CA ASP A 289 3.30 20.05 1.33
C ASP A 289 3.35 20.32 -0.18
N ARG A 290 3.37 19.24 -0.98
CA ARG A 290 3.32 19.31 -2.42
C ARG A 290 2.20 18.46 -2.96
N VAL A 291 1.30 19.07 -3.73
CA VAL A 291 0.26 18.35 -4.46
C VAL A 291 0.90 17.67 -5.66
N LEU A 292 0.86 16.34 -5.70
CA LEU A 292 1.43 15.54 -6.79
C LEU A 292 0.50 15.46 -7.99
N THR A 293 -0.79 15.30 -7.75
CA THR A 293 -1.84 15.23 -8.75
C THR A 293 -3.20 15.48 -8.09
N PRO A 294 -4.19 16.06 -8.78
CA PRO A 294 -5.58 16.03 -8.33
C PRO A 294 -6.05 14.57 -8.14
N LEU A 295 -6.95 14.34 -7.20
CA LEU A 295 -7.68 13.07 -7.03
C LEU A 295 -9.11 13.26 -7.56
N THR A 296 -9.41 12.63 -8.69
CA THR A 296 -10.76 12.63 -9.24
C THR A 296 -11.58 11.60 -8.49
N GLY A 297 -12.70 12.03 -7.91
CA GLY A 297 -13.52 11.21 -7.00
C GLY A 297 -13.28 11.50 -5.52
N GLY A 298 -12.19 12.21 -5.17
CA GLY A 298 -11.90 12.62 -3.80
C GLY A 298 -11.37 11.51 -2.90
N TRP A 299 -11.63 11.61 -1.60
CA TRP A 299 -11.35 10.59 -0.59
C TRP A 299 -12.43 9.50 -0.61
N ASN A 300 -13.68 9.87 -0.53
CA ASN A 300 -14.83 8.97 -0.61
C ASN A 300 -15.19 8.69 -2.06
N ILE A 301 -14.63 7.64 -2.65
CA ILE A 301 -14.90 7.26 -4.03
C ILE A 301 -16.06 6.27 -4.06
N PRO A 302 -17.26 6.67 -4.54
CA PRO A 302 -18.42 5.78 -4.56
C PRO A 302 -18.25 4.66 -5.58
N VAL A 303 -18.19 3.43 -5.12
CA VAL A 303 -18.22 2.24 -5.98
C VAL A 303 -19.57 1.53 -5.83
N PRO A 304 -20.30 1.25 -6.92
CA PRO A 304 -21.63 0.67 -6.82
C PRO A 304 -21.69 -0.57 -5.94
N GLY A 305 -22.49 -0.49 -4.85
CA GLY A 305 -22.74 -1.58 -3.90
C GLY A 305 -21.65 -1.77 -2.84
N VAL A 306 -20.54 -1.07 -2.87
CA VAL A 306 -19.54 -1.07 -1.79
C VAL A 306 -19.99 -0.08 -0.71
N GLU A 307 -19.97 -0.51 0.56
CA GLU A 307 -20.43 0.31 1.68
C GLU A 307 -19.55 1.55 1.89
N ARG A 308 -18.23 1.35 1.82
CA ARG A 308 -17.22 2.40 1.91
C ARG A 308 -16.00 2.02 1.06
N HIS A 309 -15.50 2.96 0.31
CA HIS A 309 -14.23 2.86 -0.41
C HIS A 309 -13.58 4.23 -0.39
N ASN A 310 -12.30 4.26 -0.12
CA ASN A 310 -11.52 5.50 -0.07
C ASN A 310 -10.30 5.45 -0.98
N GLY A 311 -9.75 6.63 -1.26
CA GLY A 311 -8.59 6.83 -2.11
C GLY A 311 -7.26 6.78 -1.35
N MET A 312 -7.11 5.93 -0.31
CA MET A 312 -5.90 5.86 0.50
C MET A 312 -4.65 5.60 -0.36
N PRO A 313 -3.67 6.52 -0.40
CA PRO A 313 -2.45 6.32 -1.17
C PRO A 313 -1.43 5.46 -0.41
N VAL A 314 -0.57 4.77 -1.16
CA VAL A 314 0.49 3.93 -0.59
C VAL A 314 1.85 4.41 -1.08
N THR A 315 2.68 4.91 -0.17
CA THR A 315 4.06 5.29 -0.46
C THR A 315 4.97 4.08 -0.30
N ALA A 316 5.88 3.88 -1.25
CA ALA A 316 6.91 2.85 -1.17
C ALA A 316 8.23 3.33 -1.78
N THR A 317 9.33 2.69 -1.41
CA THR A 317 10.68 3.02 -1.92
C THR A 317 11.40 1.77 -2.38
N ASP A 318 12.26 1.93 -3.37
CA ASP A 318 13.16 0.87 -3.83
C ASP A 318 14.51 1.00 -3.09
N LEU A 319 14.75 0.09 -2.14
CA LEU A 319 16.03 -0.04 -1.43
C LEU A 319 16.91 -1.14 -2.03
N SER A 320 16.50 -1.78 -3.11
CA SER A 320 17.24 -2.84 -3.81
C SER A 320 18.59 -2.32 -4.34
N THR A 321 19.36 -3.22 -4.92
CA THR A 321 20.59 -2.85 -5.66
C THR A 321 20.33 -2.67 -7.16
N GLY A 322 19.07 -2.74 -7.59
CA GLY A 322 18.66 -2.66 -8.99
C GLY A 322 18.75 -1.25 -9.59
N PRO A 323 18.42 -1.11 -10.87
CA PRO A 323 18.54 0.15 -11.62
C PRO A 323 17.58 1.25 -11.16
N ASN A 324 16.54 0.89 -10.40
CA ASN A 324 15.55 1.82 -9.87
C ASN A 324 15.79 2.17 -8.39
N LYS A 325 16.93 1.78 -7.81
CA LYS A 325 17.28 2.08 -6.42
C LYS A 325 17.09 3.56 -6.10
N GLY A 326 16.46 3.83 -4.96
CA GLY A 326 16.15 5.19 -4.48
C GLY A 326 14.93 5.83 -5.13
N SER A 327 14.24 5.12 -6.01
CA SER A 327 12.95 5.57 -6.52
C SER A 327 11.91 5.59 -5.42
N VAL A 328 11.04 6.59 -5.45
CA VAL A 328 9.86 6.73 -4.60
C VAL A 328 8.63 6.50 -5.45
N TYR A 329 7.71 5.70 -4.96
CA TYR A 329 6.47 5.35 -5.63
C TYR A 329 5.29 5.76 -4.76
N VAL A 330 4.21 6.22 -5.39
CA VAL A 330 2.91 6.41 -4.74
C VAL A 330 1.86 5.72 -5.59
N ASN A 331 1.25 4.68 -5.02
CA ASN A 331 0.12 3.96 -5.61
C ASN A 331 -1.17 4.55 -5.05
N PHE A 332 -2.18 4.74 -5.89
CA PHE A 332 -3.46 5.36 -5.51
C PHE A 332 -4.57 4.94 -6.47
N ILE A 333 -5.81 5.23 -6.10
CA ILE A 333 -7.00 5.02 -6.92
C ILE A 333 -7.62 6.37 -7.21
N ASP A 334 -8.12 6.58 -8.44
CA ASP A 334 -9.01 7.67 -8.78
C ASP A 334 -9.87 7.37 -10.03
N GLU A 335 -10.80 8.26 -10.33
CA GLU A 335 -11.80 8.13 -11.41
C GLU A 335 -11.48 8.94 -12.68
N ARG A 336 -10.20 9.33 -12.90
CA ARG A 336 -9.81 10.17 -14.06
C ARG A 336 -10.17 9.60 -15.43
N ASN A 337 -10.42 8.31 -15.52
CA ASN A 337 -10.83 7.61 -16.75
C ASN A 337 -12.34 7.35 -16.82
N GLY A 338 -13.12 7.73 -15.78
CA GLY A 338 -14.58 7.58 -15.72
C GLY A 338 -15.07 6.39 -14.90
N ASP A 339 -14.17 5.61 -14.36
CA ASP A 339 -14.35 4.54 -13.38
C ASP A 339 -13.12 4.49 -12.46
N THR A 340 -13.21 3.76 -11.34
CA THR A 340 -12.08 3.63 -10.43
C THR A 340 -11.00 2.76 -11.05
N ASP A 341 -9.83 3.36 -11.27
CA ASP A 341 -8.61 2.71 -11.76
C ASP A 341 -7.49 2.82 -10.72
N VAL A 342 -6.54 1.89 -10.76
CA VAL A 342 -5.32 1.91 -9.95
C VAL A 342 -4.20 2.61 -10.73
N PHE A 343 -3.55 3.57 -10.07
CA PHE A 343 -2.45 4.34 -10.64
C PHE A 343 -1.17 4.26 -9.82
N LEU A 344 -0.05 4.51 -10.47
CA LEU A 344 1.27 4.67 -9.86
C LEU A 344 1.91 5.99 -10.32
N LEU A 345 2.37 6.77 -9.36
CA LEU A 345 3.34 7.84 -9.57
C LEU A 345 4.73 7.35 -9.21
N ALA A 346 5.75 7.77 -9.96
CA ALA A 346 7.15 7.41 -9.70
C ALA A 346 8.05 8.66 -9.74
N SER A 347 8.89 8.79 -8.73
CA SER A 347 10.00 9.74 -8.67
C SER A 347 11.33 8.97 -8.71
N ARG A 348 12.29 9.46 -9.48
CA ARG A 348 13.64 8.88 -9.61
C ARG A 348 14.72 9.68 -8.88
N ASP A 349 14.35 10.75 -8.23
CA ASP A 349 15.25 11.75 -7.64
C ASP A 349 14.91 12.06 -6.17
N GLY A 350 14.35 11.06 -5.45
CA GLY A 350 13.99 11.19 -4.05
C GLY A 350 12.79 12.11 -3.81
N GLY A 351 11.77 11.99 -4.68
CA GLY A 351 10.53 12.74 -4.55
C GLY A 351 10.61 14.20 -5.03
N LYS A 352 11.72 14.65 -5.66
CA LYS A 352 11.84 16.04 -6.12
C LYS A 352 11.03 16.32 -7.37
N THR A 353 11.03 15.38 -8.32
CA THR A 353 10.18 15.42 -9.52
C THR A 353 9.43 14.10 -9.71
N TRP A 354 8.29 14.17 -10.37
CA TRP A 354 7.39 13.04 -10.55
C TRP A 354 7.01 12.87 -12.02
N ALA A 355 7.00 11.63 -12.47
CA ALA A 355 6.48 11.29 -13.80
C ALA A 355 4.95 11.39 -13.81
N ALA A 356 4.36 11.41 -15.00
CA ALA A 356 2.91 11.28 -15.15
C ALA A 356 2.43 9.95 -14.55
N PRO A 357 1.20 9.90 -14.00
CA PRO A 357 0.64 8.66 -13.46
C PRO A 357 0.56 7.56 -14.52
N VAL A 358 0.97 6.35 -14.17
CA VAL A 358 0.83 5.15 -14.98
C VAL A 358 -0.34 4.34 -14.47
N ARG A 359 -1.27 3.94 -15.33
CA ARG A 359 -2.36 3.02 -14.99
C ARG A 359 -1.79 1.62 -14.76
N VAL A 360 -2.11 1.01 -13.62
CA VAL A 360 -1.60 -0.30 -13.20
C VAL A 360 -2.46 -1.44 -13.76
N ASN A 361 -3.78 -1.30 -13.68
CA ASN A 361 -4.73 -2.24 -14.26
C ASN A 361 -4.80 -2.07 -15.78
N ASP A 362 -4.90 -3.19 -16.51
CA ASP A 362 -4.84 -3.26 -17.98
C ASP A 362 -6.17 -3.62 -18.66
N ASP A 363 -7.27 -3.64 -17.90
CA ASP A 363 -8.61 -3.92 -18.40
C ASP A 363 -9.18 -2.77 -19.24
N PRO A 364 -10.20 -3.04 -20.07
CA PRO A 364 -11.00 -1.99 -20.70
C PRO A 364 -11.74 -1.15 -19.67
N LYS A 365 -12.10 0.09 -20.03
CA LYS A 365 -12.91 0.97 -19.17
C LYS A 365 -14.24 0.34 -18.78
N GLY A 366 -14.76 0.73 -17.60
CA GLY A 366 -16.09 0.39 -17.12
C GLY A 366 -16.13 -0.73 -16.06
N ALA A 367 -14.97 -1.15 -15.54
CA ALA A 367 -14.88 -2.12 -14.47
C ALA A 367 -14.09 -1.53 -13.29
N ALA A 368 -14.73 -1.39 -12.12
CA ALA A 368 -14.09 -0.79 -10.96
C ALA A 368 -12.97 -1.65 -10.37
N GLN A 369 -11.85 -1.01 -10.00
CA GLN A 369 -10.80 -1.55 -9.15
C GLN A 369 -10.85 -0.84 -7.80
N MET A 370 -10.55 -1.59 -6.70
CA MET A 370 -10.77 -1.12 -5.33
C MET A 370 -9.67 -1.62 -4.40
N PHE A 371 -9.46 -0.92 -3.26
CA PHE A 371 -8.61 -1.36 -2.16
C PHE A 371 -7.21 -1.77 -2.60
N THR A 372 -6.52 -0.86 -3.32
CA THR A 372 -5.16 -1.14 -3.81
C THR A 372 -4.13 -1.12 -2.70
N TRP A 373 -3.09 -1.95 -2.82
CA TRP A 373 -1.90 -1.91 -1.98
C TRP A 373 -0.64 -2.24 -2.76
N LEU A 374 0.48 -1.57 -2.46
CA LEU A 374 1.76 -1.70 -3.15
C LEU A 374 2.86 -2.19 -2.20
N ALA A 375 3.66 -3.15 -2.65
CA ALA A 375 4.96 -3.49 -2.06
C ALA A 375 6.08 -3.52 -3.10
N VAL A 376 7.29 -3.16 -2.67
CA VAL A 376 8.52 -3.31 -3.45
C VAL A 376 9.30 -4.49 -2.89
N ASP A 377 9.60 -5.50 -3.71
CA ASP A 377 10.56 -6.53 -3.33
C ASP A 377 11.96 -5.91 -3.26
N GLN A 378 12.48 -5.76 -2.06
CA GLN A 378 13.76 -5.11 -1.83
C GLN A 378 14.95 -5.97 -2.29
N THR A 379 14.71 -7.17 -2.81
CA THR A 379 15.74 -8.04 -3.38
C THR A 379 16.05 -7.67 -4.84
N ASP A 380 15.01 -7.40 -5.63
CA ASP A 380 15.12 -7.16 -7.08
C ASP A 380 14.51 -5.82 -7.57
N GLY A 381 13.84 -5.08 -6.69
CA GLY A 381 13.18 -3.82 -6.99
C GLY A 381 11.87 -3.97 -7.76
N SER A 382 11.30 -5.18 -7.85
CA SER A 382 10.00 -5.39 -8.48
C SER A 382 8.87 -4.80 -7.65
N LEU A 383 7.89 -4.18 -8.34
CA LEU A 383 6.67 -3.64 -7.74
C LEU A 383 5.57 -4.69 -7.82
N ASN A 384 4.84 -4.86 -6.73
CA ASN A 384 3.74 -5.81 -6.62
C ASN A 384 2.53 -5.05 -6.05
N VAL A 385 1.44 -5.00 -6.83
CA VAL A 385 0.22 -4.24 -6.50
C VAL A 385 -0.96 -5.19 -6.46
N VAL A 386 -1.63 -5.30 -5.33
CA VAL A 386 -2.88 -6.07 -5.20
C VAL A 386 -4.07 -5.13 -5.20
N PHE A 387 -5.17 -5.55 -5.79
CA PHE A 387 -6.44 -4.83 -5.75
C PHE A 387 -7.63 -5.76 -6.02
N HIS A 388 -8.78 -5.40 -5.48
CA HIS A 388 -10.05 -6.01 -5.88
C HIS A 388 -10.43 -5.52 -7.28
N ASP A 389 -11.02 -6.39 -8.09
CA ASP A 389 -11.10 -6.19 -9.52
C ASP A 389 -12.40 -6.76 -10.09
N ARG A 390 -13.16 -5.94 -10.77
CA ARG A 390 -14.44 -6.31 -11.42
C ARG A 390 -14.31 -6.59 -12.91
N ARG A 391 -13.09 -6.59 -13.47
CA ARG A 391 -12.87 -6.86 -14.90
C ARG A 391 -13.52 -8.15 -15.37
N GLY A 392 -14.29 -8.10 -16.44
CA GLY A 392 -14.95 -9.27 -17.04
C GLY A 392 -15.99 -9.95 -16.17
N LEU A 393 -16.42 -9.32 -15.07
CA LEU A 393 -17.46 -9.78 -14.17
C LEU A 393 -18.71 -8.92 -14.31
N SER A 394 -19.87 -9.43 -13.89
CA SER A 394 -21.15 -8.73 -13.98
C SER A 394 -21.60 -8.18 -12.63
N GLY A 395 -22.25 -7.03 -12.65
CA GLY A 395 -22.84 -6.41 -11.46
C GLY A 395 -21.79 -6.07 -10.39
N THR A 396 -22.01 -6.55 -9.18
CA THR A 396 -21.16 -6.36 -8.02
C THR A 396 -20.16 -7.48 -7.77
N MET A 397 -20.12 -8.47 -8.69
CA MET A 397 -19.16 -9.57 -8.61
C MET A 397 -17.73 -9.05 -8.70
N THR A 398 -16.88 -9.52 -7.80
CA THR A 398 -15.52 -9.01 -7.58
C THR A 398 -14.55 -10.18 -7.48
N GLY A 399 -13.44 -10.06 -8.16
CA GLY A 399 -12.25 -10.91 -8.04
C GLY A 399 -11.10 -10.16 -7.39
N VAL A 400 -9.90 -10.71 -7.48
CA VAL A 400 -8.65 -10.07 -7.03
C VAL A 400 -7.60 -10.23 -8.11
N THR A 401 -6.83 -9.16 -8.34
CA THR A 401 -5.70 -9.12 -9.27
C THR A 401 -4.43 -8.70 -8.54
N LEU A 402 -3.30 -9.35 -8.89
CA LEU A 402 -1.96 -8.88 -8.58
C LEU A 402 -1.32 -8.35 -9.86
N ALA A 403 -0.92 -7.09 -9.86
CA ALA A 403 -0.13 -6.51 -10.94
C ALA A 403 1.35 -6.45 -10.54
N ARG A 404 2.26 -6.87 -11.44
CA ARG A 404 3.70 -6.86 -11.21
C ARG A 404 4.42 -6.01 -12.25
N SER A 405 5.41 -5.23 -11.81
CA SER A 405 6.34 -4.48 -12.65
C SER A 405 7.78 -4.81 -12.27
N ILE A 406 8.65 -5.02 -13.27
CA ILE A 406 10.10 -5.23 -13.09
C ILE A 406 10.93 -4.10 -13.72
N ASP A 407 10.27 -3.09 -14.25
CA ASP A 407 10.89 -1.94 -14.93
C ASP A 407 10.74 -0.63 -14.17
N GLY A 408 10.41 -0.72 -12.87
CA GLY A 408 10.20 0.41 -11.98
C GLY A 408 8.89 1.14 -12.21
N GLY A 409 7.83 0.41 -12.55
CA GLY A 409 6.48 0.96 -12.67
C GLY A 409 6.17 1.60 -14.02
N ARG A 410 6.96 1.35 -15.05
CA ARG A 410 6.65 1.82 -16.42
C ARG A 410 5.60 0.97 -17.09
N THR A 411 5.65 -0.35 -16.85
CA THR A 411 4.67 -1.32 -17.34
C THR A 411 4.31 -2.33 -16.26
N PHE A 412 3.11 -2.89 -16.34
CA PHE A 412 2.60 -3.90 -15.42
C PHE A 412 2.08 -5.12 -16.18
N VAL A 413 2.29 -6.31 -15.61
CA VAL A 413 1.63 -7.54 -16.01
C VAL A 413 0.63 -7.92 -14.92
N ASN A 414 -0.63 -8.07 -15.30
CA ASN A 414 -1.73 -8.34 -14.38
C ASN A 414 -2.00 -9.85 -14.30
N HIS A 415 -2.03 -10.39 -13.09
CA HIS A 415 -2.25 -11.80 -12.77
C HIS A 415 -3.54 -11.94 -11.96
N LYS A 416 -4.53 -12.61 -12.55
CA LYS A 416 -5.76 -12.92 -11.81
C LYS A 416 -5.44 -13.91 -10.68
N VAL A 417 -5.82 -13.56 -9.46
CA VAL A 417 -5.75 -14.48 -8.32
C VAL A 417 -6.86 -15.53 -8.48
N PRO A 418 -6.57 -16.84 -8.38
CA PRO A 418 -7.54 -17.90 -8.62
C PRO A 418 -8.45 -18.10 -7.40
N ILE A 419 -9.35 -17.15 -7.20
CA ILE A 419 -10.48 -17.23 -6.26
C ILE A 419 -11.79 -17.30 -7.04
N GLU A 420 -12.81 -17.88 -6.43
CA GLU A 420 -14.17 -17.73 -6.94
C GLU A 420 -14.58 -16.26 -6.77
N PRO A 421 -15.07 -15.61 -7.84
CA PRO A 421 -15.62 -14.27 -7.71
C PRO A 421 -16.77 -14.24 -6.69
N PHE A 422 -16.80 -13.18 -5.90
CA PHE A 422 -17.80 -13.02 -4.84
C PHE A 422 -18.55 -11.69 -5.01
N ASP A 423 -19.81 -11.67 -4.55
CA ASP A 423 -20.58 -10.43 -4.48
C ASP A 423 -20.13 -9.64 -3.25
N CYS A 424 -19.28 -8.62 -3.44
CA CYS A 424 -18.75 -7.78 -2.36
C CYS A 424 -19.85 -7.02 -1.59
N CYS A 425 -21.06 -6.98 -2.14
CA CYS A 425 -22.13 -6.11 -1.70
C CYS A 425 -23.32 -6.87 -1.13
N ALA A 426 -23.24 -8.19 -1.12
CA ALA A 426 -24.36 -9.10 -0.79
C ALA A 426 -24.93 -8.93 0.61
N ARG A 427 -24.48 -8.07 1.49
CA ARG A 427 -25.02 -7.86 2.85
C ARG A 427 -24.55 -6.54 3.50
N SER A 428 -24.29 -5.49 2.74
CA SER A 428 -23.68 -4.25 3.30
C SER A 428 -22.49 -4.60 4.19
N SER A 429 -21.52 -5.31 3.61
CA SER A 429 -20.36 -5.78 4.35
C SER A 429 -19.24 -4.75 4.23
N PHE A 430 -18.79 -4.21 5.35
CA PHE A 430 -17.58 -3.45 5.41
C PHE A 430 -16.37 -4.38 5.18
N LEU A 431 -15.75 -4.29 4.00
CA LEU A 431 -14.58 -5.10 3.65
C LEU A 431 -13.28 -4.56 4.25
N GLY A 432 -13.30 -3.33 4.77
CA GLY A 432 -12.14 -2.58 5.21
C GLY A 432 -11.82 -1.45 4.26
N ASP A 433 -10.80 -0.66 4.60
CA ASP A 433 -10.31 0.45 3.81
C ASP A 433 -9.11 0.07 2.94
N TYR A 434 -8.46 -1.06 3.21
CA TYR A 434 -7.25 -1.49 2.53
C TYR A 434 -7.09 -3.02 2.49
N ASN A 435 -6.29 -3.48 1.54
CA ASN A 435 -5.69 -4.82 1.49
C ASN A 435 -4.24 -4.78 1.98
N GLY A 436 -3.57 -5.93 2.04
CA GLY A 436 -2.15 -6.00 2.31
C GLY A 436 -1.40 -6.78 1.22
N VAL A 437 -0.19 -6.34 0.89
CA VAL A 437 0.77 -7.13 0.11
C VAL A 437 2.18 -6.83 0.61
N ASP A 438 3.02 -7.87 0.67
CA ASP A 438 4.45 -7.72 0.87
C ASP A 438 5.22 -8.70 -0.03
N ALA A 439 6.48 -8.37 -0.31
CA ALA A 439 7.31 -9.11 -1.25
C ALA A 439 8.77 -9.18 -0.77
N VAL A 440 9.31 -10.38 -0.71
CA VAL A 440 10.71 -10.65 -0.33
C VAL A 440 11.24 -11.83 -1.11
N ASN A 441 12.36 -11.65 -1.82
CA ASN A 441 13.09 -12.69 -2.53
C ASN A 441 12.20 -13.48 -3.51
N GLY A 442 11.41 -12.76 -4.31
CA GLY A 442 10.49 -13.31 -5.28
C GLY A 442 9.25 -14.00 -4.69
N ARG A 443 9.13 -14.07 -3.36
CA ARG A 443 7.88 -14.45 -2.71
C ARG A 443 7.01 -13.22 -2.55
N VAL A 444 5.76 -13.30 -2.98
CA VAL A 444 4.73 -12.28 -2.79
C VAL A 444 3.60 -12.91 -1.99
N VAL A 445 3.18 -12.25 -0.94
CA VAL A 445 2.00 -12.63 -0.15
C VAL A 445 1.05 -11.45 -0.15
N ALA A 446 -0.14 -11.64 -0.72
CA ALA A 446 -1.23 -10.67 -0.70
C ALA A 446 -2.34 -11.17 0.23
N VAL A 447 -2.86 -10.32 1.09
CA VAL A 447 -3.99 -10.61 1.99
C VAL A 447 -5.14 -9.67 1.70
N PHE A 448 -6.35 -10.22 1.66
CA PHE A 448 -7.53 -9.47 1.26
C PHE A 448 -8.81 -10.11 1.79
N PRO A 449 -9.87 -9.34 2.08
CA PRO A 449 -11.16 -9.85 2.45
C PRO A 449 -11.92 -10.41 1.24
N VAL A 450 -12.67 -11.46 1.48
CA VAL A 450 -13.64 -12.02 0.53
C VAL A 450 -14.95 -12.34 1.27
N LEU A 451 -16.05 -12.45 0.53
CA LEU A 451 -17.30 -13.04 1.00
C LEU A 451 -17.45 -14.44 0.45
N THR A 452 -17.66 -15.42 1.32
CA THR A 452 -17.98 -16.79 0.89
C THR A 452 -19.41 -16.87 0.32
N ALA A 453 -19.74 -17.93 -0.38
CA ALA A 453 -21.11 -18.18 -0.87
C ALA A 453 -22.15 -18.18 0.25
N ALA A 454 -21.77 -18.51 1.48
CA ALA A 454 -22.63 -18.40 2.67
C ALA A 454 -22.73 -16.97 3.22
N GLY A 455 -22.06 -15.98 2.61
CA GLY A 455 -22.02 -14.58 3.04
C GLY A 455 -21.16 -14.34 4.28
N GLN A 456 -20.24 -15.25 4.58
CA GLN A 456 -19.25 -15.04 5.65
C GLN A 456 -18.04 -14.28 5.09
N GLN A 457 -17.59 -13.26 5.81
CA GLN A 457 -16.37 -12.54 5.50
C GLN A 457 -15.16 -13.33 5.99
N ARG A 458 -14.12 -13.43 5.14
CA ARG A 458 -12.85 -14.12 5.39
C ARG A 458 -11.69 -13.26 4.93
N ILE A 459 -10.58 -13.34 5.63
CA ILE A 459 -9.29 -12.90 5.09
C ILE A 459 -8.63 -14.10 4.42
N MET A 460 -8.29 -13.93 3.15
CA MET A 460 -7.55 -14.91 2.37
C MET A 460 -6.13 -14.42 2.13
N ALA A 461 -5.18 -15.34 2.01
CA ALA A 461 -3.83 -15.06 1.52
C ALA A 461 -3.63 -15.71 0.15
N ALA A 462 -3.13 -14.93 -0.80
CA ALA A 462 -2.59 -15.44 -2.05
C ALA A 462 -1.07 -15.39 -1.98
N THR A 463 -0.43 -16.57 -1.97
CA THR A 463 1.02 -16.71 -1.99
C THR A 463 1.49 -17.07 -3.39
N MET A 464 2.47 -16.32 -3.89
CA MET A 464 3.04 -16.47 -5.23
C MET A 464 4.55 -16.52 -5.14
N ARG A 465 5.17 -17.22 -6.12
CA ARG A 465 6.61 -17.20 -6.33
C ARG A 465 6.90 -16.68 -7.73
N PHE A 466 7.81 -15.73 -7.82
CA PHE A 466 8.38 -15.25 -9.07
C PHE A 466 9.85 -15.66 -9.15
N GLN A 467 10.32 -15.97 -10.33
CA GLN A 467 11.74 -16.21 -10.52
C GLN A 467 12.49 -14.88 -10.36
N SER A 468 13.51 -14.87 -9.53
CA SER A 468 14.40 -13.70 -9.43
C SER A 468 15.09 -13.56 -10.79
N GLY A 469 14.79 -12.47 -11.49
CA GLY A 469 15.46 -12.16 -12.75
C GLY A 469 16.93 -11.85 -12.50
N THR A 470 17.81 -12.85 -12.45
CA THR A 470 19.22 -12.63 -12.65
C THR A 470 19.36 -12.20 -14.11
N GLN A 471 19.36 -10.90 -14.36
CA GLN A 471 19.86 -10.38 -15.64
C GLN A 471 21.34 -10.73 -15.71
N THR A 472 21.65 -11.86 -16.32
CA THR A 472 22.98 -12.08 -16.88
C THR A 472 23.05 -11.14 -18.09
N LEU A 473 23.58 -9.94 -17.88
CA LEU A 473 24.08 -9.10 -18.96
C LEU A 473 25.23 -9.89 -19.61
N GLN A 474 24.97 -10.51 -20.73
CA GLN A 474 26.02 -10.97 -21.66
C GLN A 474 26.43 -9.82 -22.58
#